data_99cd304e485457662e474fd2193aed4f
#
_entry.id   99cd304e485457662e474fd2193aed4f
#
_cell.length_a   1.000
_cell.length_b   1.000
_cell.length_c   1.000
_cell.angle_alpha   90.00
_cell.angle_beta   90.00
_cell.angle_gamma   90.00
#
_symmetry.space_group_name_H-M   'P 1'
#
loop_
_entity.id
_entity.type
_entity.pdbx_description
1 polymer ?
#
loop_
_entity_poly.entity_id
_entity_poly.type
_entity_poly.pdbx_seq_one_letter_code
_entity_poly.pdbx_strand_id
1 'polypeptide(L)'
;MIKVKMDSVEMRGTTPVLISELALAMKSLRGSLAKRYGEVATEEMISRAMEASKAEGDINEIMSDLIDDVLFKILPKANINKDNIREMPQALKEVLRKMLEDTIMH
;
A
#
# COMPACT_ATOMS: atom_id res chain seq x y z
N MET A 1 19.13 -6.81 -1.37
CA MET A 1 18.41 -5.53 -1.28
C MET A 1 17.25 -5.53 -2.26
N ILE A 2 16.08 -5.10 -1.80
CA ILE A 2 14.88 -5.00 -2.64
C ILE A 2 14.58 -3.53 -2.88
N LYS A 3 14.51 -3.15 -4.15
CA LYS A 3 14.07 -1.82 -4.55
C LYS A 3 12.82 -1.95 -5.41
N VAL A 4 11.76 -1.28 -5.02
CA VAL A 4 10.48 -1.34 -5.73
C VAL A 4 10.11 0.05 -6.23
N LYS A 5 9.88 0.14 -7.54
CA LYS A 5 9.27 1.31 -8.19
C LYS A 5 7.97 0.85 -8.82
N MET A 6 7.11 1.78 -9.19
CA MET A 6 5.80 1.43 -9.77
C MET A 6 5.90 0.54 -11.02
N ASP A 7 6.97 0.64 -11.77
CA ASP A 7 7.17 -0.08 -13.03
C ASP A 7 8.31 -1.10 -13.00
N SER A 8 9.04 -1.21 -11.90
CA SER A 8 10.17 -2.13 -11.83
C SER A 8 10.49 -2.58 -10.41
N VAL A 9 11.07 -3.76 -10.31
CA VAL A 9 11.58 -4.31 -9.05
C VAL A 9 13.02 -4.72 -9.24
N GLU A 10 13.89 -4.23 -8.38
CA GLU A 10 15.31 -4.62 -8.38
C GLU A 10 15.61 -5.40 -7.11
N MET A 11 16.14 -6.62 -7.27
CA MET A 11 16.46 -7.51 -6.16
C MET A 11 17.89 -7.96 -6.24
N ARG A 12 18.65 -7.77 -5.15
CA ARG A 12 20.06 -8.20 -5.03
C ARG A 12 20.25 -8.89 -3.70
N GLY A 13 20.89 -10.05 -3.75
CA GLY A 13 21.25 -10.81 -2.56
C GLY A 13 20.86 -12.27 -2.67
N THR A 14 21.16 -13.03 -1.62
CA THR A 14 20.78 -14.42 -1.52
C THR A 14 19.33 -14.57 -1.09
N THR A 15 18.74 -15.73 -1.34
CA THR A 15 17.34 -15.99 -0.97
C THR A 15 17.04 -15.71 0.50
N PRO A 16 17.84 -16.18 1.48
CA PRO A 16 17.56 -15.85 2.88
C PRO A 16 17.60 -14.35 3.18
N VAL A 17 18.51 -13.61 2.57
CA VAL A 17 18.62 -12.15 2.75
C VAL A 17 17.39 -11.45 2.17
N LEU A 18 16.97 -11.82 0.97
CA LEU A 18 15.80 -11.22 0.33
C LEU A 18 14.52 -11.46 1.14
N ILE A 19 14.34 -12.66 1.65
CA ILE A 19 13.17 -12.99 2.47
C ILE A 19 13.19 -12.24 3.80
N SER A 20 14.38 -12.08 4.40
CA SER A 20 14.53 -11.30 5.63
C SER A 20 14.22 -9.83 5.41
N GLU A 21 14.67 -9.25 4.29
CA GLU A 21 14.35 -7.87 3.93
C GLU A 21 12.86 -7.66 3.71
N LEU A 22 12.20 -8.61 3.05
CA LEU A 22 10.76 -8.57 2.87
C LEU A 22 10.03 -8.60 4.21
N ALA A 23 10.43 -9.47 5.12
CA ALA A 23 9.82 -9.57 6.45
C ALA A 23 9.99 -8.27 7.24
N LEU A 24 11.15 -7.65 7.18
CA LEU A 24 11.41 -6.36 7.82
C LEU A 24 10.54 -5.25 7.23
N ALA A 25 10.44 -5.20 5.92
CA ALA A 25 9.60 -4.21 5.23
C ALA A 25 8.13 -4.38 5.64
N MET A 26 7.63 -5.60 5.69
CA MET A 26 6.26 -5.89 6.09
C MET A 26 6.02 -5.52 7.55
N LYS A 27 6.96 -5.82 8.44
CA LYS A 27 6.85 -5.46 9.85
C LYS A 27 6.75 -3.96 10.06
N SER A 28 7.62 -3.20 9.38
CA SER A 28 7.61 -1.75 9.44
C SER A 28 6.32 -1.16 8.88
N LEU A 29 5.87 -1.69 7.75
CA LEU A 29 4.64 -1.25 7.11
C LEU A 29 3.43 -1.51 7.99
N ARG A 30 3.33 -2.70 8.59
CA ARG A 30 2.23 -3.04 9.50
C ARG A 30 2.18 -2.09 10.68
N GLY A 31 3.33 -1.80 11.29
CA GLY A 31 3.39 -0.86 12.41
C GLY A 31 2.91 0.53 12.04
N SER A 32 3.34 1.04 10.90
CA SER A 32 2.94 2.37 10.41
C SER A 32 1.46 2.44 10.07
N LEU A 33 0.95 1.45 9.34
CA LEU A 33 -0.44 1.42 8.93
C LEU A 33 -1.39 1.21 10.10
N ALA A 34 -1.03 0.34 11.05
CA ALA A 34 -1.86 0.08 12.21
C ALA A 34 -2.06 1.32 13.07
N LYS A 35 -1.05 2.16 13.19
CA LYS A 35 -1.15 3.42 13.92
C LYS A 35 -2.13 4.40 13.27
N ARG A 36 -2.23 4.37 11.94
CA ARG A 36 -3.06 5.32 11.19
C ARG A 36 -4.48 4.82 10.94
N TYR A 37 -4.63 3.55 10.64
CA TYR A 37 -5.89 3.00 10.15
C TYR A 37 -6.45 1.87 11.01
N GLY A 38 -5.72 1.42 12.02
CA GLY A 38 -6.11 0.29 12.85
C GLY A 38 -5.65 -1.05 12.28
N GLU A 39 -5.71 -2.08 13.11
CA GLU A 39 -5.21 -3.41 12.74
C GLU A 39 -6.04 -4.09 11.67
N VAL A 40 -7.36 -3.97 11.73
CA VAL A 40 -8.25 -4.65 10.78
C VAL A 40 -8.03 -4.14 9.35
N ALA A 41 -8.03 -2.81 9.17
CA ALA A 41 -7.78 -2.22 7.86
C ALA A 41 -6.37 -2.54 7.36
N THR A 42 -5.38 -2.52 8.25
CA THR A 42 -4.00 -2.86 7.92
C THR A 42 -3.88 -4.29 7.38
N GLU A 43 -4.51 -5.26 8.05
CA GLU A 43 -4.47 -6.65 7.60
C GLU A 43 -5.21 -6.84 6.28
N GLU A 44 -6.30 -6.14 6.04
CA GLU A 44 -6.99 -6.16 4.75
C GLU A 44 -6.09 -5.61 3.63
N MET A 45 -5.41 -4.49 3.86
CA MET A 45 -4.51 -3.90 2.88
C MET A 45 -3.35 -4.83 2.54
N ILE A 46 -2.74 -5.44 3.56
CA ILE A 46 -1.63 -6.37 3.36
C ILE A 46 -2.10 -7.63 2.63
N SER A 47 -3.29 -8.14 2.98
CA SER A 47 -3.89 -9.30 2.30
C SER A 47 -4.13 -9.01 0.82
N ARG A 48 -4.63 -7.82 0.48
CA ARG A 48 -4.83 -7.41 -0.91
C ARG A 48 -3.52 -7.28 -1.67
N ALA A 49 -2.49 -6.75 -1.02
CA ALA A 49 -1.16 -6.66 -1.60
C ALA A 49 -0.59 -8.06 -1.90
N MET A 50 -0.79 -9.00 -0.99
CA MET A 50 -0.36 -10.39 -1.20
C MET A 50 -1.09 -11.05 -2.36
N GLU A 51 -2.40 -10.84 -2.47
CA GLU A 51 -3.18 -11.32 -3.61
C GLU A 51 -2.69 -10.71 -4.92
N ALA A 52 -2.42 -9.42 -4.93
CA ALA A 52 -1.89 -8.74 -6.10
C ALA A 52 -0.52 -9.29 -6.51
N SER A 53 0.31 -9.70 -5.55
CA SER A 53 1.62 -10.28 -5.82
C SER A 53 1.54 -11.64 -6.54
N LYS A 54 0.39 -12.30 -6.45
CA LYS A 54 0.15 -13.60 -7.09
C LYS A 54 -0.65 -13.49 -8.39
N ALA A 55 -1.22 -12.32 -8.67
CA ALA A 55 -2.06 -12.11 -9.83
C ALA A 55 -1.24 -12.15 -11.11
N GLU A 56 -1.80 -12.76 -12.16
CA GLU A 56 -1.20 -12.79 -13.49
C GLU A 56 -1.86 -11.71 -14.35
N GLY A 57 -1.09 -11.13 -15.26
CA GLY A 57 -1.57 -10.12 -16.17
C GLY A 57 -0.71 -8.86 -16.18
N ASP A 58 -1.27 -7.77 -16.68
CA ASP A 58 -0.59 -6.49 -16.76
C ASP A 58 -0.37 -5.91 -15.36
N ILE A 59 0.89 -5.66 -15.03
CA ILE A 59 1.27 -5.15 -13.71
C ILE A 59 0.63 -3.78 -13.42
N ASN A 60 0.45 -2.95 -14.44
CA ASN A 60 -0.19 -1.64 -14.27
C ASN A 60 -1.66 -1.76 -13.89
N GLU A 61 -2.37 -2.71 -14.50
CA GLU A 61 -3.76 -2.99 -14.15
C GLU A 61 -3.87 -3.57 -12.74
N ILE A 62 -3.00 -4.51 -12.39
CA ILE A 62 -2.97 -5.12 -11.07
C ILE A 62 -2.74 -4.07 -9.99
N MET A 63 -1.77 -3.17 -10.20
CA MET A 63 -1.47 -2.10 -9.24
C MET A 63 -2.61 -1.09 -9.16
N SER A 64 -3.22 -0.74 -10.29
CA SER A 64 -4.37 0.17 -10.32
C SER A 64 -5.55 -0.41 -9.55
N ASP A 65 -5.86 -1.68 -9.75
CA ASP A 65 -6.94 -2.36 -9.03
C ASP A 65 -6.66 -2.41 -7.53
N LEU A 66 -5.41 -2.67 -7.13
CA LEU A 66 -5.01 -2.67 -5.73
C LEU A 66 -5.20 -1.29 -5.10
N ILE A 67 -4.77 -0.24 -5.78
CA ILE A 67 -4.93 1.14 -5.30
C ILE A 67 -6.41 1.48 -5.14
N ASP A 68 -7.24 1.11 -6.11
CA ASP A 68 -8.69 1.36 -6.05
C ASP A 68 -9.33 0.61 -4.87
N ASP A 69 -8.95 -0.64 -4.63
CA ASP A 69 -9.45 -1.41 -3.50
C ASP A 69 -9.08 -0.74 -2.17
N VAL A 70 -7.86 -0.29 -2.04
CA VAL A 70 -7.40 0.39 -0.82
C VAL A 70 -8.18 1.70 -0.62
N LEU A 71 -8.25 2.54 -1.65
CA LEU A 71 -8.85 3.87 -1.55
C LEU A 71 -10.38 3.83 -1.37
N PHE A 72 -11.07 2.93 -2.05
CA PHE A 72 -12.53 2.97 -2.12
C PHE A 72 -13.23 1.88 -1.33
N LYS A 73 -12.56 0.80 -0.98
CA LYS A 73 -13.16 -0.31 -0.25
C LYS A 73 -12.63 -0.47 1.17
N ILE A 74 -11.34 -0.25 1.38
CA ILE A 74 -10.71 -0.49 2.68
C ILE A 74 -10.66 0.77 3.54
N LEU A 75 -10.08 1.85 3.03
CA LEU A 75 -9.94 3.09 3.80
C LEU A 75 -11.26 3.73 4.23
N PRO A 76 -12.34 3.72 3.41
CA PRO A 76 -13.61 4.27 3.88
C PRO A 76 -14.22 3.53 5.06
N LYS A 77 -13.90 2.25 5.23
CA LYS A 77 -14.36 1.43 6.35
C LYS A 77 -13.43 1.51 7.55
N ALA A 78 -12.21 2.03 7.36
CA ALA A 78 -11.24 2.12 8.43
C ALA A 78 -11.72 3.13 9.47
N ASN A 79 -11.49 2.79 10.74
CA ASN A 79 -11.80 3.69 11.84
C ASN A 79 -10.66 4.71 11.94
N ILE A 80 -10.69 5.70 11.06
CA ILE A 80 -9.65 6.72 10.96
C ILE A 80 -9.84 7.71 12.11
N ASN A 81 -8.87 7.80 12.99
CA ASN A 81 -8.84 8.81 14.02
C ASN A 81 -8.59 10.18 13.37
N LYS A 82 -9.43 11.17 13.70
CA LYS A 82 -9.30 12.54 13.17
C LYS A 82 -7.93 13.15 13.45
N ASP A 83 -7.32 12.79 14.57
CA ASP A 83 -5.99 13.26 14.93
C ASP A 83 -4.92 12.71 14.00
N ASN A 84 -5.07 11.47 13.54
CA ASN A 84 -4.16 10.85 12.59
C ASN A 84 -4.23 11.50 11.21
N ILE A 85 -5.41 11.98 10.80
CA ILE A 85 -5.57 12.70 9.54
C ILE A 85 -4.82 14.03 9.57
N ARG A 86 -4.82 14.71 10.72
CA ARG A 86 -4.09 15.99 10.88
C ARG A 86 -2.58 15.80 10.83
N GLU A 87 -2.10 14.64 11.27
CA GLU A 87 -0.68 14.30 11.27
C GLU A 87 -0.18 13.80 9.91
N MET A 88 -1.08 13.56 8.95
CA MET A 88 -0.68 13.15 7.62
C MET A 88 0.19 14.19 6.95
N PRO A 89 1.35 13.81 6.38
CA PRO A 89 2.16 14.74 5.61
C PRO A 89 1.35 15.35 4.46
N GLN A 90 1.55 16.64 4.22
CA GLN A 90 0.85 17.36 3.16
C GLN A 90 1.06 16.70 1.80
N ALA A 91 2.27 16.21 1.53
CA ALA A 91 2.58 15.52 0.28
C ALA A 91 1.71 14.28 0.07
N LEU A 92 1.44 13.51 1.13
CA LEU A 92 0.59 12.33 1.05
C LEU A 92 -0.87 12.71 0.77
N LYS A 93 -1.36 13.78 1.41
CA LYS A 93 -2.72 14.30 1.16
C LYS A 93 -2.88 14.74 -0.30
N GLU A 94 -1.88 15.41 -0.85
CA GLU A 94 -1.90 15.85 -2.25
C GLU A 94 -1.88 14.68 -3.22
N VAL A 95 -1.08 13.65 -2.94
CA VAL A 95 -1.03 12.44 -3.76
C VAL A 95 -2.39 11.74 -3.76
N LEU A 96 -3.00 11.55 -2.59
CA LEU A 96 -4.33 10.94 -2.49
C LEU A 96 -5.39 11.77 -3.22
N ARG A 97 -5.34 13.08 -3.07
CA ARG A 97 -6.26 14.00 -3.75
C ARG A 97 -6.11 13.90 -5.27
N LYS A 98 -4.88 13.89 -5.76
CA LYS A 98 -4.59 13.74 -7.19
C LYS A 98 -5.10 12.43 -7.75
N MET A 99 -4.90 11.34 -7.01
CA MET A 99 -5.40 10.02 -7.40
C MET A 99 -6.92 10.00 -7.49
N LEU A 100 -7.60 10.63 -6.53
CA LEU A 100 -9.06 10.75 -6.55
C LEU A 100 -9.55 11.59 -7.72
N GLU A 101 -8.90 12.72 -8.01
CA GLU A 101 -9.24 13.57 -9.14
C GLU A 101 -9.06 12.84 -10.48
N ASP A 102 -7.96 12.14 -10.66
CA ASP A 102 -7.69 11.35 -11.87
C ASP A 102 -8.74 10.24 -12.06
N THR A 103 -9.18 9.61 -10.98
CA THR A 103 -10.20 8.56 -11.03
C THR A 103 -11.57 9.14 -11.40
N ILE A 104 -11.89 10.34 -10.93
CA ILE A 104 -13.17 11.00 -11.22
C ILE A 104 -13.21 11.55 -12.65
N MET A 105 -12.07 12.01 -13.17
CA MET A 105 -12.00 12.60 -14.51
C MET A 105 -11.88 11.57 -15.64
N HIS A 106 -11.71 10.34 -15.33
CA HIS A 106 -11.72 9.24 -16.27
C HIS A 106 -13.00 8.44 -16.19
#